data_b6ea348c104775fcccb8e22dd99c091a
#
_entry.id   b6ea348c104775fcccb8e22dd99c091a
#
_cell.length_a   1.000
_cell.length_b   1.000
_cell.length_c   1.000
_cell.angle_alpha   90.00
_cell.angle_beta   90.00
_cell.angle_gamma   90.00
#
_symmetry.space_group_name_H-M   'P 1'
#
loop_
_entity.id
_entity.type
_entity.pdbx_description
1 polymer ?
#
loop_
_entity_poly.entity_id
_entity_poly.type
_entity_poly.pdbx_seq_one_letter_code
_entity_poly.pdbx_strand_id
1 'polypeptide(L)'
;MQMRKVALSLLLITTAAGAAQAEELTGTLKKINDNGVIVVGHRESSVPFSYYDNQQKVVGYSQDYSNAIVEAIKTKLNKPDLQVKMLPITSQNRIPLLQNGTYDYECGSTTNNVERQKQAAFSNTIFVIGTRLLVKKGSPIKDFSDLKGKTVVVTSGTTSEVLLHKLNDEQKLELRIISAKDHGDSFRTLETGRAVAFMMDDALLAGERAKAKKPDNWEIVGTPQSKEAYGCMLRKDDPAFKTLVDETIAKAQTSGQAEKWFDKWFKQPIPPKNLNMSFALSDDMKTLFKTPNDKALN
;
A
#
# COMPACT_ATOMS: atom_id res chain seq x y z
N MET A 1 -26.45 -48.43 73.83
CA MET A 1 -27.22 -47.75 72.78
C MET A 1 -26.42 -46.55 72.25
N GLN A 2 -25.62 -46.72 71.20
CA GLN A 2 -24.68 -45.71 70.67
C GLN A 2 -25.32 -45.01 69.51
N MET A 3 -25.53 -43.70 69.62
CA MET A 3 -25.98 -42.86 68.49
C MET A 3 -24.77 -42.40 67.65
N ARG A 4 -24.72 -42.84 66.42
CA ARG A 4 -23.76 -42.37 65.39
C ARG A 4 -24.21 -40.99 64.87
N LYS A 5 -23.37 -39.99 65.08
CA LYS A 5 -23.51 -38.66 64.39
C LYS A 5 -22.92 -38.76 62.96
N VAL A 6 -23.75 -38.56 61.99
CA VAL A 6 -23.34 -38.41 60.58
C VAL A 6 -23.09 -36.94 60.36
N ALA A 7 -21.82 -36.57 60.03
CA ALA A 7 -21.44 -35.22 59.62
C ALA A 7 -21.58 -35.10 58.11
N LEU A 8 -22.47 -34.24 57.68
CA LEU A 8 -22.70 -33.91 56.25
C LEU A 8 -21.75 -32.78 55.88
N SER A 9 -20.66 -33.10 55.15
CA SER A 9 -19.73 -32.09 54.65
C SER A 9 -20.28 -31.50 53.32
N LEU A 10 -20.71 -30.24 53.39
CA LEU A 10 -21.11 -29.46 52.22
C LEU A 10 -19.86 -29.00 51.49
N LEU A 11 -19.61 -29.55 50.28
CA LEU A 11 -18.54 -29.09 49.38
C LEU A 11 -19.04 -27.86 48.62
N LEU A 12 -18.58 -26.66 48.99
CA LEU A 12 -18.80 -25.45 48.21
C LEU A 12 -17.89 -25.49 46.97
N ILE A 13 -18.47 -25.74 45.79
CA ILE A 13 -17.81 -25.56 44.51
C ILE A 13 -17.90 -24.07 44.15
N THR A 14 -16.83 -23.31 44.42
CA THR A 14 -16.67 -21.94 43.90
C THR A 14 -16.32 -22.01 42.40
N THR A 15 -17.30 -21.82 41.55
CA THR A 15 -17.09 -21.55 40.11
C THR A 15 -16.48 -20.15 40.00
N ALA A 16 -15.16 -20.08 39.83
CA ALA A 16 -14.50 -18.86 39.39
C ALA A 16 -14.91 -18.61 37.91
N ALA A 17 -15.98 -17.82 37.74
CA ALA A 17 -16.27 -17.21 36.47
C ALA A 17 -15.13 -16.21 36.16
N GLY A 18 -14.16 -16.62 35.39
CA GLY A 18 -13.17 -15.71 34.80
C GLY A 18 -13.90 -14.71 33.95
N ALA A 19 -14.12 -13.51 34.47
CA ALA A 19 -14.54 -12.37 33.67
C ALA A 19 -13.41 -12.15 32.66
N ALA A 20 -13.63 -12.53 31.38
CA ALA A 20 -12.80 -12.10 30.27
C ALA A 20 -12.87 -10.57 30.30
N GLN A 21 -11.84 -9.92 30.79
CA GLN A 21 -11.72 -8.48 30.79
C GLN A 21 -11.67 -8.05 29.33
N ALA A 22 -12.72 -7.39 28.84
CA ALA A 22 -12.73 -6.86 27.49
C ALA A 22 -11.51 -5.93 27.37
N GLU A 23 -10.62 -6.26 26.43
CA GLU A 23 -9.44 -5.44 26.15
C GLU A 23 -9.88 -4.01 25.86
N GLU A 24 -9.37 -3.03 26.61
CA GLU A 24 -9.73 -1.63 26.45
C GLU A 24 -9.28 -1.15 25.06
N LEU A 25 -10.24 -0.67 24.27
CA LEU A 25 -9.94 -0.14 22.94
C LEU A 25 -9.15 1.16 23.06
N THR A 26 -8.08 1.25 22.28
CA THR A 26 -7.21 2.43 22.21
C THR A 26 -7.02 2.90 20.77
N GLY A 27 -6.42 4.05 20.58
CA GLY A 27 -5.97 4.57 19.29
C GLY A 27 -7.06 4.59 18.20
N THR A 28 -6.72 4.07 17.04
CA THR A 28 -7.58 4.04 15.85
C THR A 28 -8.82 3.18 16.06
N LEU A 29 -8.69 2.02 16.71
CA LEU A 29 -9.83 1.15 16.98
C LEU A 29 -10.87 1.82 17.89
N LYS A 30 -10.41 2.54 18.93
CA LYS A 30 -11.31 3.32 19.79
C LYS A 30 -12.01 4.44 19.00
N LYS A 31 -11.26 5.22 18.22
CA LYS A 31 -11.82 6.28 17.37
C LYS A 31 -12.91 5.74 16.43
N ILE A 32 -12.65 4.62 15.74
CA ILE A 32 -13.62 3.99 14.84
C ILE A 32 -14.84 3.49 15.60
N ASN A 33 -14.62 2.87 16.77
CA ASN A 33 -15.70 2.36 17.59
C ASN A 33 -16.65 3.48 18.07
N ASP A 34 -16.10 4.60 18.49
CA ASP A 34 -16.85 5.74 19.03
C ASP A 34 -17.58 6.51 17.92
N ASN A 35 -16.97 6.64 16.76
CA ASN A 35 -17.52 7.44 15.64
C ASN A 35 -18.41 6.64 14.68
N GLY A 36 -18.35 5.30 14.71
CA GLY A 36 -19.11 4.44 13.81
C GLY A 36 -18.67 4.50 12.33
N VAL A 37 -17.48 5.01 12.03
CA VAL A 37 -16.97 5.17 10.67
C VAL A 37 -15.48 4.83 10.58
N ILE A 38 -15.12 4.12 9.51
CA ILE A 38 -13.73 3.88 9.09
C ILE A 38 -13.44 4.84 7.94
N VAL A 39 -12.41 5.68 8.05
CA VAL A 39 -11.98 6.58 6.98
C VAL A 39 -10.70 6.02 6.36
N VAL A 40 -10.78 5.58 5.10
CA VAL A 40 -9.66 4.96 4.38
C VAL A 40 -9.11 5.94 3.34
N GLY A 41 -7.82 6.23 3.43
CA GLY A 41 -7.10 6.96 2.38
C GLY A 41 -6.91 6.09 1.14
N HIS A 42 -7.13 6.64 -0.07
CA HIS A 42 -6.92 5.93 -1.32
C HIS A 42 -6.26 6.80 -2.39
N ARG A 43 -5.67 6.16 -3.38
CA ARG A 43 -5.09 6.83 -4.54
C ARG A 43 -6.10 6.86 -5.70
N GLU A 44 -5.95 7.84 -6.57
CA GLU A 44 -6.84 8.02 -7.73
C GLU A 44 -6.25 7.42 -9.02
N SER A 45 -4.93 7.29 -9.10
CA SER A 45 -4.23 6.87 -10.33
C SER A 45 -3.04 5.93 -10.12
N SER A 46 -2.95 5.21 -8.99
CA SER A 46 -1.86 4.24 -8.74
C SER A 46 -2.24 2.84 -9.25
N VAL A 47 -2.35 2.67 -10.57
CA VAL A 47 -2.65 1.38 -11.21
C VAL A 47 -1.45 0.43 -11.10
N PRO A 48 -1.63 -0.83 -10.66
CA PRO A 48 -2.87 -1.53 -10.32
C PRO A 48 -3.16 -1.58 -8.80
N PHE A 49 -2.56 -0.73 -7.98
CA PHE A 49 -2.61 -0.80 -6.51
C PHE A 49 -3.86 -0.16 -5.91
N SER A 50 -4.13 1.12 -6.23
CA SER A 50 -5.27 1.89 -5.75
C SER A 50 -5.61 2.97 -6.78
N TYR A 51 -6.78 2.86 -7.40
CA TYR A 51 -7.19 3.76 -8.48
C TYR A 51 -8.70 3.69 -8.75
N TYR A 52 -9.23 4.62 -9.53
CA TYR A 52 -10.62 4.57 -9.97
C TYR A 52 -10.81 3.71 -11.22
N ASP A 53 -11.80 2.83 -11.16
CA ASP A 53 -12.31 2.13 -12.35
C ASP A 53 -13.23 3.04 -13.20
N ASN A 54 -13.84 2.46 -14.27
CA ASN A 54 -14.76 3.18 -15.14
C ASN A 54 -16.06 3.65 -14.44
N GLN A 55 -16.39 3.08 -13.28
CA GLN A 55 -17.56 3.42 -12.48
C GLN A 55 -17.23 4.36 -11.32
N GLN A 56 -16.02 4.93 -11.29
CA GLN A 56 -15.49 5.75 -10.20
C GLN A 56 -15.42 5.00 -8.87
N LYS A 57 -15.34 3.68 -8.90
CA LYS A 57 -15.11 2.86 -7.72
C LYS A 57 -13.61 2.72 -7.50
N VAL A 58 -13.19 2.83 -6.25
CA VAL A 58 -11.79 2.60 -5.87
C VAL A 58 -11.52 1.10 -5.89
N VAL A 59 -10.55 0.70 -6.70
CA VAL A 59 -10.16 -0.70 -6.92
C VAL A 59 -8.64 -0.85 -6.94
N GLY A 60 -8.16 -2.09 -6.89
CA GLY A 60 -6.74 -2.39 -7.05
C GLY A 60 -6.24 -3.47 -6.08
N TYR A 61 -5.02 -3.90 -6.30
CA TYR A 61 -4.35 -4.92 -5.50
C TYR A 61 -4.29 -4.54 -4.01
N SER A 62 -3.88 -3.30 -3.71
CA SER A 62 -3.82 -2.81 -2.33
C SER A 62 -5.22 -2.60 -1.73
N GLN A 63 -6.24 -2.37 -2.57
CA GLN A 63 -7.62 -2.26 -2.10
C GLN A 63 -8.19 -3.61 -1.67
N ASP A 64 -7.77 -4.74 -2.27
CA ASP A 64 -8.16 -6.06 -1.80
C ASP A 64 -7.63 -6.31 -0.37
N TYR A 65 -6.39 -5.90 -0.05
CA TYR A 65 -5.90 -5.89 1.34
C TYR A 65 -6.67 -4.93 2.24
N SER A 66 -6.94 -3.71 1.76
CA SER A 66 -7.71 -2.72 2.52
C SER A 66 -9.10 -3.22 2.87
N ASN A 67 -9.78 -3.89 1.93
CA ASN A 67 -11.09 -4.50 2.19
C ASN A 67 -11.01 -5.60 3.25
N ALA A 68 -9.98 -6.44 3.23
CA ALA A 68 -9.76 -7.44 4.27
C ALA A 68 -9.53 -6.80 5.66
N ILE A 69 -8.79 -5.69 5.72
CA ILE A 69 -8.59 -4.92 6.95
C ILE A 69 -9.91 -4.34 7.45
N VAL A 70 -10.74 -3.77 6.57
CA VAL A 70 -12.09 -3.29 6.94
C VAL A 70 -12.91 -4.39 7.60
N GLU A 71 -12.95 -5.58 7.01
CA GLU A 71 -13.70 -6.70 7.58
C GLU A 71 -13.10 -7.20 8.92
N ALA A 72 -11.78 -7.16 9.07
CA ALA A 72 -11.12 -7.46 10.34
C ALA A 72 -11.49 -6.43 11.43
N ILE A 73 -11.55 -5.14 11.10
CA ILE A 73 -11.98 -4.08 12.03
C ILE A 73 -13.43 -4.30 12.46
N LYS A 74 -14.35 -4.54 11.50
CA LYS A 74 -15.76 -4.82 11.79
C LYS A 74 -15.93 -6.02 12.73
N THR A 75 -15.17 -7.08 12.48
CA THR A 75 -15.14 -8.29 13.30
C THR A 75 -14.61 -8.01 14.72
N LYS A 76 -13.44 -7.34 14.83
CA LYS A 76 -12.82 -7.01 16.12
C LYS A 76 -13.74 -6.15 16.99
N LEU A 77 -14.46 -5.21 16.38
CA LEU A 77 -15.36 -4.29 17.09
C LEU A 77 -16.79 -4.86 17.25
N ASN A 78 -17.08 -6.01 16.68
CA ASN A 78 -18.46 -6.59 16.61
C ASN A 78 -19.48 -5.59 16.06
N LYS A 79 -19.10 -4.86 14.98
CA LYS A 79 -19.89 -3.81 14.34
C LYS A 79 -19.93 -4.04 12.82
N PRO A 80 -20.78 -4.96 12.31
CA PRO A 80 -20.85 -5.28 10.88
C PRO A 80 -21.29 -4.08 10.03
N ASP A 81 -22.06 -3.16 10.60
CA ASP A 81 -22.66 -2.00 9.89
C ASP A 81 -21.78 -0.75 9.93
N LEU A 82 -20.51 -0.83 10.37
CA LEU A 82 -19.59 0.28 10.31
C LEU A 82 -19.53 0.88 8.90
N GLN A 83 -19.72 2.19 8.81
CA GLN A 83 -19.58 2.90 7.55
C GLN A 83 -18.11 2.96 7.12
N VAL A 84 -17.88 2.86 5.81
CA VAL A 84 -16.55 3.04 5.22
C VAL A 84 -16.58 4.27 4.33
N LYS A 85 -15.74 5.25 4.68
CA LYS A 85 -15.58 6.49 3.90
C LYS A 85 -14.23 6.46 3.21
N MET A 86 -14.24 6.59 1.88
CA MET A 86 -13.03 6.67 1.07
C MET A 86 -12.59 8.15 0.93
N LEU A 87 -11.31 8.43 1.18
CA LEU A 87 -10.74 9.76 1.08
C LEU A 87 -9.59 9.79 0.06
N PRO A 88 -9.68 10.57 -1.03
CA PRO A 88 -8.58 10.66 -1.99
C PRO A 88 -7.37 11.38 -1.39
N ILE A 89 -6.20 10.77 -1.57
CA ILE A 89 -4.90 11.29 -1.12
C ILE A 89 -3.87 11.24 -2.26
N THR A 90 -2.87 12.09 -2.15
CA THR A 90 -1.70 12.12 -3.05
C THR A 90 -0.45 11.61 -2.34
N SER A 91 0.62 11.36 -3.09
CA SER A 91 1.91 11.00 -2.48
C SER A 91 2.44 12.10 -1.55
N GLN A 92 2.14 13.35 -1.86
CA GLN A 92 2.61 14.51 -1.11
C GLN A 92 1.85 14.76 0.20
N ASN A 93 0.51 14.56 0.20
CA ASN A 93 -0.33 14.92 1.36
C ASN A 93 -0.66 13.75 2.29
N ARG A 94 -0.37 12.50 1.91
CA ARG A 94 -0.78 11.31 2.69
C ARG A 94 -0.25 11.30 4.12
N ILE A 95 1.04 11.64 4.34
CA ILE A 95 1.64 11.62 5.69
C ILE A 95 1.02 12.70 6.58
N PRO A 96 0.97 14.00 6.19
CA PRO A 96 0.33 15.03 7.01
C PRO A 96 -1.14 14.73 7.34
N LEU A 97 -1.91 14.21 6.37
CA LEU A 97 -3.32 13.88 6.57
C LEU A 97 -3.54 12.68 7.50
N LEU A 98 -2.61 11.73 7.51
CA LEU A 98 -2.62 10.64 8.48
C LEU A 98 -2.31 11.14 9.89
N GLN A 99 -1.25 11.94 10.03
CA GLN A 99 -0.79 12.45 11.33
C GLN A 99 -1.84 13.31 12.03
N ASN A 100 -2.57 14.16 11.29
CA ASN A 100 -3.64 14.99 11.85
C ASN A 100 -4.97 14.25 12.04
N GLY A 101 -5.03 12.93 11.72
CA GLY A 101 -6.21 12.10 11.93
C GLY A 101 -7.34 12.30 10.92
N THR A 102 -7.08 12.93 9.77
CA THR A 102 -8.06 13.11 8.69
C THR A 102 -8.57 11.79 8.14
N TYR A 103 -7.70 10.75 8.10
CA TYR A 103 -8.09 9.39 7.79
C TYR A 103 -7.41 8.38 8.77
N ASP A 104 -7.85 7.13 8.76
CA ASP A 104 -7.42 6.14 9.73
C ASP A 104 -6.20 5.34 9.29
N TYR A 105 -6.19 4.92 8.04
CA TYR A 105 -5.08 4.23 7.37
C TYR A 105 -5.23 4.31 5.86
N GLU A 106 -4.17 3.97 5.13
CA GLU A 106 -4.22 3.81 3.68
C GLU A 106 -3.46 2.57 3.25
N CYS A 107 -3.93 1.91 2.19
CA CYS A 107 -3.21 0.89 1.44
C CYS A 107 -3.18 1.32 -0.02
N GLY A 108 -2.01 1.69 -0.51
CA GLY A 108 -1.82 2.14 -1.88
C GLY A 108 -0.47 1.68 -2.42
N SER A 109 0.30 2.61 -2.92
CA SER A 109 1.68 2.43 -3.39
C SER A 109 2.64 3.23 -2.51
N THR A 110 2.67 2.94 -1.21
CA THR A 110 3.46 3.69 -0.24
C THR A 110 4.66 2.88 0.23
N THR A 111 5.84 3.36 -0.13
CA THR A 111 7.11 2.78 0.29
C THR A 111 7.33 2.95 1.77
N ASN A 112 7.57 1.85 2.45
CA ASN A 112 8.08 1.77 3.80
C ASN A 112 9.60 1.95 3.77
N ASN A 113 10.09 3.06 4.28
CA ASN A 113 11.51 3.32 4.49
C ASN A 113 11.79 3.95 5.85
N VAL A 114 13.04 3.98 6.27
CA VAL A 114 13.46 4.45 7.61
C VAL A 114 13.03 5.90 7.87
N GLU A 115 13.10 6.78 6.86
CA GLU A 115 12.73 8.19 7.03
C GLU A 115 11.22 8.36 7.27
N ARG A 116 10.40 7.60 6.54
CA ARG A 116 8.94 7.62 6.72
C ARG A 116 8.51 6.95 8.03
N GLN A 117 9.24 5.93 8.52
CA GLN A 117 8.98 5.32 9.82
C GLN A 117 9.18 6.28 11.00
N LYS A 118 9.90 7.37 10.82
CA LYS A 118 9.96 8.46 11.82
C LYS A 118 8.62 9.20 11.97
N GLN A 119 7.78 9.16 10.94
CA GLN A 119 6.56 9.96 10.81
C GLN A 119 5.26 9.13 10.87
N ALA A 120 5.30 7.88 10.46
CA ALA A 120 4.17 6.95 10.39
C ALA A 120 4.62 5.53 10.72
N ALA A 121 3.68 4.65 11.06
CA ALA A 121 3.89 3.22 11.11
C ALA A 121 3.50 2.59 9.77
N PHE A 122 4.08 1.43 9.49
CA PHE A 122 3.79 0.64 8.29
C PHE A 122 3.40 -0.78 8.70
N SER A 123 2.50 -1.35 7.94
CA SER A 123 2.11 -2.75 8.05
C SER A 123 3.19 -3.69 7.52
N ASN A 124 2.96 -5.00 7.68
CA ASN A 124 3.64 -5.99 6.85
C ASN A 124 3.62 -5.55 5.39
N THR A 125 4.74 -5.79 4.70
CA THR A 125 4.91 -5.45 3.29
C THR A 125 3.89 -6.19 2.43
N ILE A 126 3.24 -5.48 1.50
CA ILE A 126 2.27 -6.05 0.56
C ILE A 126 2.83 -6.22 -0.84
N PHE A 127 3.88 -5.49 -1.19
CA PHE A 127 4.52 -5.56 -2.51
C PHE A 127 5.99 -5.16 -2.46
N VAL A 128 6.82 -5.74 -3.34
CA VAL A 128 8.24 -5.36 -3.53
C VAL A 128 8.45 -4.96 -4.97
N ILE A 129 9.14 -3.84 -5.20
CA ILE A 129 9.20 -3.14 -6.48
C ILE A 129 10.55 -2.44 -6.65
N GLY A 130 10.86 -1.97 -7.87
CA GLY A 130 12.05 -1.19 -8.18
C GLY A 130 11.76 0.00 -9.09
N THR A 131 12.48 1.10 -8.91
CA THR A 131 12.30 2.34 -9.68
C THR A 131 13.01 2.26 -11.03
N ARG A 132 12.30 2.58 -12.11
CA ARG A 132 12.76 2.55 -13.50
C ARG A 132 12.27 3.77 -14.31
N LEU A 133 12.39 3.71 -15.62
CA LEU A 133 11.98 4.76 -16.55
C LEU A 133 10.91 4.26 -17.52
N LEU A 134 9.88 5.06 -17.78
CA LEU A 134 8.98 4.90 -18.92
C LEU A 134 9.36 5.93 -19.98
N VAL A 135 9.56 5.47 -21.21
CA VAL A 135 9.95 6.30 -22.34
C VAL A 135 9.12 5.93 -23.57
N LYS A 136 9.13 6.81 -24.57
CA LYS A 136 8.54 6.48 -25.88
C LYS A 136 9.34 5.36 -26.53
N LYS A 137 8.66 4.37 -27.11
CA LYS A 137 9.30 3.25 -27.81
C LYS A 137 10.21 3.75 -28.93
N GLY A 138 11.42 3.18 -28.99
CA GLY A 138 12.46 3.64 -29.91
C GLY A 138 13.20 4.90 -29.47
N SER A 139 12.96 5.39 -28.25
CA SER A 139 13.77 6.45 -27.65
C SER A 139 15.24 6.05 -27.56
N PRO A 140 16.19 6.99 -27.74
CA PRO A 140 17.61 6.74 -27.49
C PRO A 140 17.91 6.48 -26.00
N ILE A 141 16.99 6.81 -25.10
CA ILE A 141 17.16 6.59 -23.65
C ILE A 141 16.96 5.10 -23.37
N LYS A 142 17.99 4.44 -22.84
CA LYS A 142 17.97 3.04 -22.43
C LYS A 142 18.27 2.87 -20.95
N ASP A 143 18.97 3.82 -20.33
CA ASP A 143 19.25 3.84 -18.90
C ASP A 143 19.36 5.27 -18.39
N PHE A 144 19.56 5.45 -17.10
CA PHE A 144 19.63 6.74 -16.39
C PHE A 144 20.79 7.61 -16.87
N SER A 145 21.91 7.04 -17.28
CA SER A 145 23.05 7.77 -17.87
C SER A 145 22.68 8.54 -19.14
N ASP A 146 21.66 8.08 -19.90
CA ASP A 146 21.23 8.72 -21.15
C ASP A 146 20.37 9.98 -20.92
N LEU A 147 20.03 10.26 -19.66
CA LEU A 147 19.17 11.39 -19.27
C LEU A 147 19.89 12.73 -19.23
N LYS A 148 21.23 12.79 -19.35
CA LYS A 148 22.00 14.03 -19.20
C LYS A 148 21.45 15.18 -20.05
N GLY A 149 21.17 16.32 -19.42
CA GLY A 149 20.61 17.53 -20.02
C GLY A 149 19.14 17.42 -20.45
N LYS A 150 18.44 16.33 -20.08
CA LYS A 150 17.04 16.08 -20.51
C LYS A 150 16.03 16.59 -19.51
N THR A 151 14.79 16.67 -19.96
CA THR A 151 13.63 16.92 -19.10
C THR A 151 13.02 15.59 -18.68
N VAL A 152 12.95 15.34 -17.38
CA VAL A 152 12.38 14.12 -16.79
C VAL A 152 11.23 14.50 -15.88
N VAL A 153 10.12 13.76 -15.95
CA VAL A 153 9.00 13.94 -15.04
C VAL A 153 9.03 12.87 -13.95
N VAL A 154 8.59 13.27 -12.76
CA VAL A 154 8.44 12.40 -11.59
C VAL A 154 7.17 12.83 -10.83
N THR A 155 6.64 11.97 -9.97
CA THR A 155 5.48 12.33 -9.14
C THR A 155 5.93 12.93 -7.81
N SER A 156 5.38 14.08 -7.46
CA SER A 156 5.72 14.81 -6.23
C SER A 156 5.41 13.99 -4.96
N GLY A 157 6.31 14.07 -3.95
CA GLY A 157 6.18 13.37 -2.66
C GLY A 157 6.48 11.88 -2.70
N THR A 158 7.09 11.38 -3.79
CA THR A 158 7.53 9.98 -3.93
C THR A 158 9.00 9.80 -3.54
N THR A 159 9.38 8.55 -3.23
CA THR A 159 10.78 8.14 -3.11
C THR A 159 11.53 8.29 -4.42
N SER A 160 10.86 8.06 -5.56
CA SER A 160 11.42 8.26 -6.89
C SER A 160 11.80 9.72 -7.15
N GLU A 161 11.03 10.71 -6.64
CA GLU A 161 11.40 12.13 -6.73
C GLU A 161 12.70 12.42 -5.97
N VAL A 162 12.78 11.94 -4.72
CA VAL A 162 13.98 12.10 -3.90
C VAL A 162 15.19 11.43 -4.57
N LEU A 163 15.00 10.22 -5.09
CA LEU A 163 16.05 9.47 -5.77
C LEU A 163 16.50 10.16 -7.08
N LEU A 164 15.57 10.72 -7.86
CA LEU A 164 15.90 11.43 -9.09
C LEU A 164 16.75 12.67 -8.82
N HIS A 165 16.43 13.46 -7.79
CA HIS A 165 17.25 14.59 -7.37
C HIS A 165 18.64 14.13 -6.93
N LYS A 166 18.72 13.09 -6.12
CA LYS A 166 20.01 12.50 -5.69
C LYS A 166 20.86 12.06 -6.88
N LEU A 167 20.30 11.30 -7.81
CA LEU A 167 21.01 10.85 -9.03
C LEU A 167 21.47 12.04 -9.89
N ASN A 168 20.62 13.07 -10.04
CA ASN A 168 20.97 14.29 -10.76
C ASN A 168 22.23 14.96 -10.19
N ASP A 169 22.27 15.10 -8.88
CA ASP A 169 23.38 15.80 -8.18
C ASP A 169 24.66 14.96 -8.19
N GLU A 170 24.57 13.67 -7.84
CA GLU A 170 25.72 12.76 -7.74
C GLU A 170 26.37 12.49 -9.11
N GLN A 171 25.55 12.30 -10.15
CA GLN A 171 26.00 11.96 -11.50
C GLN A 171 26.14 13.18 -12.42
N LYS A 172 25.83 14.39 -11.91
CA LYS A 172 25.88 15.65 -12.68
C LYS A 172 25.12 15.55 -14.00
N LEU A 173 23.88 15.07 -13.90
CA LEU A 173 23.04 14.82 -15.08
C LEU A 173 22.44 16.09 -15.68
N GLU A 174 22.44 17.21 -14.95
CA GLU A 174 21.92 18.52 -15.41
C GLU A 174 20.46 18.41 -15.90
N LEU A 175 19.63 17.63 -15.15
CA LEU A 175 18.25 17.39 -15.51
C LEU A 175 17.37 18.62 -15.29
N ARG A 176 16.37 18.76 -16.17
CA ARG A 176 15.17 19.58 -15.88
C ARG A 176 14.10 18.65 -15.33
N ILE A 177 13.86 18.72 -14.00
CA ILE A 177 12.91 17.85 -13.32
C ILE A 177 11.54 18.53 -13.26
N ILE A 178 10.50 17.83 -13.69
CA ILE A 178 9.10 18.25 -13.55
C ILE A 178 8.47 17.35 -12.49
N SER A 179 8.01 17.92 -11.37
CA SER A 179 7.26 17.20 -10.33
C SER A 179 5.76 17.39 -10.59
N ALA A 180 5.06 16.32 -10.97
CA ALA A 180 3.63 16.34 -11.23
C ALA A 180 2.84 15.87 -9.99
N LYS A 181 1.56 16.23 -9.91
CA LYS A 181 0.71 15.99 -8.74
C LYS A 181 0.50 14.49 -8.45
N ASP A 182 0.26 13.69 -9.49
CA ASP A 182 0.05 12.25 -9.39
C ASP A 182 0.63 11.48 -10.60
N HIS A 183 0.49 10.16 -10.61
CA HIS A 183 1.09 9.32 -11.65
C HIS A 183 0.45 9.53 -13.02
N GLY A 184 -0.87 9.78 -13.06
CA GLY A 184 -1.59 10.08 -14.30
C GLY A 184 -1.13 11.41 -14.92
N ASP A 185 -0.94 12.46 -14.10
CA ASP A 185 -0.40 13.74 -14.56
C ASP A 185 1.07 13.63 -14.99
N SER A 186 1.86 12.79 -14.31
CA SER A 186 3.24 12.48 -14.72
C SER A 186 3.27 11.82 -16.09
N PHE A 187 2.43 10.80 -16.30
CA PHE A 187 2.33 10.14 -17.59
C PHE A 187 1.82 11.08 -18.69
N ARG A 188 0.82 11.91 -18.39
CA ARG A 188 0.35 12.93 -19.34
C ARG A 188 1.46 13.91 -19.75
N THR A 189 2.34 14.29 -18.81
CA THR A 189 3.49 15.15 -19.09
C THR A 189 4.46 14.49 -20.06
N LEU A 190 4.71 13.18 -19.88
CA LEU A 190 5.49 12.36 -20.82
C LEU A 190 4.76 12.23 -22.17
N GLU A 191 3.47 11.87 -22.17
CA GLU A 191 2.67 11.61 -23.37
C GLU A 191 2.57 12.84 -24.29
N THR A 192 2.51 14.03 -23.70
CA THR A 192 2.49 15.31 -24.44
C THR A 192 3.87 15.80 -24.90
N GLY A 193 4.95 15.05 -24.60
CA GLY A 193 6.31 15.40 -25.00
C GLY A 193 6.96 16.52 -24.18
N ARG A 194 6.36 16.93 -23.05
CA ARG A 194 6.95 17.92 -22.14
C ARG A 194 8.13 17.37 -21.35
N ALA A 195 8.20 16.04 -21.21
CA ALA A 195 9.33 15.29 -20.68
C ALA A 195 9.67 14.15 -21.64
N VAL A 196 10.92 13.67 -21.62
CA VAL A 196 11.38 12.55 -22.46
C VAL A 196 11.34 11.21 -21.73
N ALA A 197 11.28 11.23 -20.39
CA ALA A 197 11.16 10.07 -19.53
C ALA A 197 10.29 10.37 -18.32
N PHE A 198 9.59 9.35 -17.82
CA PHE A 198 8.90 9.36 -16.51
C PHE A 198 9.58 8.35 -15.60
N MET A 199 10.16 8.82 -14.50
CA MET A 199 10.78 7.97 -13.49
C MET A 199 9.78 7.61 -12.39
N MET A 200 9.55 6.31 -12.19
CA MET A 200 8.65 5.77 -11.17
C MET A 200 8.92 4.27 -10.98
N ASP A 201 8.24 3.66 -10.04
CA ASP A 201 8.30 2.23 -9.78
C ASP A 201 7.69 1.44 -10.93
N ASP A 202 8.33 0.35 -11.33
CA ASP A 202 8.11 -0.34 -12.60
C ASP A 202 6.67 -0.86 -12.79
N ALA A 203 6.01 -1.38 -11.74
CA ALA A 203 4.62 -1.79 -11.85
C ALA A 203 3.66 -0.60 -12.01
N LEU A 204 3.95 0.57 -11.41
CA LEU A 204 3.19 1.80 -11.64
C LEU A 204 3.40 2.31 -13.08
N LEU A 205 4.63 2.25 -13.60
CA LEU A 205 4.92 2.57 -14.99
C LEU A 205 4.16 1.63 -15.95
N ALA A 206 4.11 0.33 -15.63
CA ALA A 206 3.34 -0.64 -16.40
C ALA A 206 1.83 -0.32 -16.37
N GLY A 207 1.31 0.11 -15.22
CA GLY A 207 -0.08 0.55 -15.05
C GLY A 207 -0.41 1.78 -15.90
N GLU A 208 0.44 2.81 -15.87
CA GLU A 208 0.25 4.01 -16.69
C GLU A 208 0.36 3.71 -18.19
N ARG A 209 1.34 2.88 -18.58
CA ARG A 209 1.44 2.38 -19.96
C ARG A 209 0.17 1.65 -20.39
N ALA A 210 -0.37 0.78 -19.55
CA ALA A 210 -1.60 0.04 -19.83
C ALA A 210 -2.82 0.94 -20.06
N LYS A 211 -2.90 2.09 -19.39
CA LYS A 211 -3.96 3.10 -19.57
C LYS A 211 -3.80 3.95 -20.84
N ALA A 212 -2.62 4.00 -21.43
CA ALA A 212 -2.35 4.81 -22.61
C ALA A 212 -3.31 4.50 -23.76
N LYS A 213 -3.54 5.47 -24.65
CA LYS A 213 -4.32 5.24 -25.87
C LYS A 213 -3.67 4.21 -26.80
N LYS A 214 -2.32 4.19 -26.81
CA LYS A 214 -1.48 3.25 -27.59
C LYS A 214 -0.38 2.72 -26.67
N PRO A 215 -0.64 1.68 -25.87
CA PRO A 215 0.32 1.12 -24.92
C PRO A 215 1.64 0.69 -25.56
N ASP A 216 1.57 0.17 -26.78
CA ASP A 216 2.74 -0.31 -27.54
C ASP A 216 3.71 0.80 -27.98
N ASN A 217 3.32 2.07 -27.83
CA ASN A 217 4.19 3.21 -28.09
C ASN A 217 5.15 3.52 -26.93
N TRP A 218 5.06 2.78 -25.82
CA TRP A 218 5.79 3.03 -24.60
C TRP A 218 6.58 1.80 -24.17
N GLU A 219 7.77 2.01 -23.64
CA GLU A 219 8.63 0.95 -23.11
C GLU A 219 9.20 1.34 -21.73
N ILE A 220 9.30 0.35 -20.85
CA ILE A 220 9.95 0.50 -19.54
C ILE A 220 11.40 0.09 -19.72
N VAL A 221 12.32 1.01 -19.42
CA VAL A 221 13.76 0.85 -19.59
C VAL A 221 14.51 1.20 -18.30
N GLY A 222 15.82 1.05 -18.31
CA GLY A 222 16.72 1.38 -17.21
C GLY A 222 16.88 0.24 -16.21
N THR A 223 18.05 0.15 -15.63
CA THR A 223 18.35 -0.73 -14.51
C THR A 223 17.59 -0.23 -13.27
N PRO A 224 16.92 -1.09 -12.47
CA PRO A 224 16.27 -0.65 -11.24
C PRO A 224 17.22 0.11 -10.32
N GLN A 225 16.85 1.32 -9.93
CA GLN A 225 17.68 2.19 -9.09
C GLN A 225 17.38 2.05 -7.60
N SER A 226 16.31 1.34 -7.26
CA SER A 226 15.94 1.05 -5.88
C SER A 226 15.28 -0.33 -5.77
N LYS A 227 15.18 -0.80 -4.54
CA LYS A 227 14.31 -1.90 -4.15
C LYS A 227 13.42 -1.37 -3.04
N GLU A 228 12.12 -1.34 -3.26
CA GLU A 228 11.17 -0.70 -2.36
C GLU A 228 10.10 -1.67 -1.87
N ALA A 229 9.76 -1.57 -0.59
CA ALA A 229 8.69 -2.34 0.03
C ALA A 229 7.45 -1.46 0.21
N TYR A 230 6.33 -1.80 -0.41
CA TYR A 230 5.06 -1.13 -0.13
C TYR A 230 4.39 -1.74 1.10
N GLY A 231 3.89 -0.89 1.99
CA GLY A 231 3.07 -1.27 3.12
C GLY A 231 1.84 -0.37 3.24
N CYS A 232 0.82 -0.83 3.97
CA CYS A 232 -0.24 0.07 4.40
C CYS A 232 0.31 1.03 5.45
N MET A 233 -0.03 2.30 5.37
CA MET A 233 0.47 3.33 6.28
C MET A 233 -0.56 3.61 7.38
N LEU A 234 -0.07 3.62 8.62
CA LEU A 234 -0.83 3.71 9.85
C LEU A 234 -0.30 4.86 10.71
N ARG A 235 -1.11 5.36 11.65
CA ARG A 235 -0.58 6.29 12.65
C ARG A 235 0.51 5.64 13.48
N LYS A 236 1.53 6.42 13.82
CA LYS A 236 2.59 6.00 14.72
C LYS A 236 2.03 5.82 16.12
N ASP A 237 2.65 4.95 16.90
CA ASP A 237 2.32 4.72 18.31
C ASP A 237 0.90 4.15 18.55
N ASP A 238 0.40 3.35 17.60
CA ASP A 238 -0.88 2.63 17.68
C ASP A 238 -0.67 1.10 17.50
N PRO A 239 -0.05 0.44 18.49
CA PRO A 239 0.34 -0.97 18.36
C PRO A 239 -0.85 -1.92 18.21
N ALA A 240 -1.98 -1.63 18.86
CA ALA A 240 -3.18 -2.47 18.78
C ALA A 240 -3.75 -2.50 17.35
N PHE A 241 -3.83 -1.34 16.71
CA PHE A 241 -4.27 -1.26 15.32
C PHE A 241 -3.25 -1.87 14.35
N LYS A 242 -1.95 -1.60 14.55
CA LYS A 242 -0.89 -2.23 13.75
C LYS A 242 -0.95 -3.75 13.82
N THR A 243 -1.12 -4.33 15.01
CA THR A 243 -1.23 -5.78 15.18
C THR A 243 -2.39 -6.36 14.38
N LEU A 244 -3.58 -5.76 14.46
CA LEU A 244 -4.74 -6.21 13.69
C LEU A 244 -4.49 -6.17 12.18
N VAL A 245 -3.86 -5.10 11.68
CA VAL A 245 -3.53 -4.95 10.26
C VAL A 245 -2.49 -5.97 9.83
N ASP A 246 -1.42 -6.15 10.61
CA ASP A 246 -0.34 -7.09 10.31
C ASP A 246 -0.81 -8.55 10.29
N GLU A 247 -1.63 -8.95 11.26
CA GLU A 247 -2.23 -10.28 11.31
C GLU A 247 -3.14 -10.53 10.11
N THR A 248 -3.93 -9.52 9.70
CA THR A 248 -4.80 -9.61 8.53
C THR A 248 -4.00 -9.81 7.25
N ILE A 249 -2.94 -9.03 7.06
CA ILE A 249 -2.06 -9.13 5.89
C ILE A 249 -1.31 -10.47 5.90
N ALA A 250 -0.72 -10.86 7.03
CA ALA A 250 -0.01 -12.12 7.16
C ALA A 250 -0.90 -13.33 6.86
N LYS A 251 -2.15 -13.32 7.37
CA LYS A 251 -3.15 -14.34 7.07
C LYS A 251 -3.45 -14.42 5.57
N ALA A 252 -3.64 -13.29 4.89
CA ALA A 252 -3.89 -13.28 3.45
C ALA A 252 -2.68 -13.82 2.66
N GLN A 253 -1.46 -13.51 3.08
CA GLN A 253 -0.22 -13.98 2.45
C GLN A 253 -0.03 -15.48 2.64
N THR A 254 -0.05 -15.97 3.87
CA THR A 254 0.24 -17.37 4.19
C THR A 254 -0.86 -18.35 3.78
N SER A 255 -2.10 -17.87 3.59
CA SER A 255 -3.22 -18.71 3.11
C SER A 255 -3.29 -18.85 1.59
N GLY A 256 -2.41 -18.17 0.83
CA GLY A 256 -2.45 -18.11 -0.64
C GLY A 256 -3.48 -17.12 -1.20
N GLN A 257 -4.20 -16.38 -0.35
CA GLN A 257 -5.17 -15.37 -0.82
C GLN A 257 -4.46 -14.19 -1.51
N ALA A 258 -3.32 -13.75 -0.99
CA ALA A 258 -2.51 -12.68 -1.57
C ALA A 258 -2.00 -13.04 -2.98
N GLU A 259 -1.64 -14.30 -3.23
CA GLU A 259 -1.25 -14.77 -4.56
C GLU A 259 -2.41 -14.71 -5.55
N LYS A 260 -3.63 -15.07 -5.12
CA LYS A 260 -4.84 -14.91 -5.94
C LYS A 260 -5.14 -13.45 -6.28
N TRP A 261 -4.92 -12.53 -5.33
CA TRP A 261 -5.03 -11.09 -5.59
C TRP A 261 -3.95 -10.62 -6.56
N PHE A 262 -2.71 -11.12 -6.40
CA PHE A 262 -1.65 -10.82 -7.36
C PHE A 262 -2.02 -11.29 -8.77
N ASP A 263 -2.48 -12.52 -8.92
CA ASP A 263 -2.89 -13.06 -10.22
C ASP A 263 -4.02 -12.26 -10.86
N LYS A 264 -5.02 -11.85 -10.07
CA LYS A 264 -6.12 -11.00 -10.51
C LYS A 264 -5.64 -9.67 -11.08
N TRP A 265 -4.70 -8.99 -10.42
CA TRP A 265 -4.32 -7.62 -10.75
C TRP A 265 -3.13 -7.51 -11.69
N PHE A 266 -2.29 -8.53 -11.79
CA PHE A 266 -1.05 -8.49 -12.56
C PHE A 266 -1.00 -9.46 -13.74
N LYS A 267 -1.85 -10.50 -13.73
CA LYS A 267 -1.87 -11.54 -14.77
C LYS A 267 -3.20 -11.66 -15.52
N GLN A 268 -4.24 -10.93 -15.07
CA GLN A 268 -5.54 -10.91 -15.72
C GLN A 268 -5.86 -9.53 -16.28
N PRO A 269 -6.83 -9.43 -17.20
CA PRO A 269 -7.33 -8.13 -17.66
C PRO A 269 -7.95 -7.33 -16.51
N ILE A 270 -7.49 -6.09 -16.33
CA ILE A 270 -7.93 -5.18 -15.27
C ILE A 270 -8.64 -3.94 -15.84
N PRO A 271 -9.59 -3.34 -15.08
CA PRO A 271 -10.16 -2.05 -15.46
C PRO A 271 -9.07 -0.97 -15.49
N PRO A 272 -9.30 0.16 -16.20
CA PRO A 272 -10.51 0.49 -16.93
C PRO A 272 -10.60 -0.10 -18.36
N LYS A 273 -9.50 -0.59 -18.93
CA LYS A 273 -9.41 -0.97 -20.34
C LYS A 273 -9.26 -2.48 -20.59
N ASN A 274 -9.46 -3.30 -19.59
CA ASN A 274 -9.27 -4.76 -19.66
C ASN A 274 -7.87 -5.17 -20.17
N LEU A 275 -6.84 -4.45 -19.73
CA LEU A 275 -5.47 -4.73 -20.14
C LEU A 275 -4.76 -5.64 -19.14
N ASN A 276 -4.12 -6.67 -19.66
CA ASN A 276 -3.25 -7.53 -18.86
C ASN A 276 -1.86 -6.87 -18.79
N MET A 277 -1.39 -6.64 -17.56
CA MET A 277 -0.04 -6.07 -17.34
C MET A 277 1.08 -7.08 -17.62
N SER A 278 0.75 -8.39 -17.64
CA SER A 278 1.70 -9.50 -17.84
C SER A 278 2.91 -9.40 -16.91
N PHE A 279 2.66 -9.01 -15.66
CA PHE A 279 3.69 -8.79 -14.66
C PHE A 279 3.93 -10.08 -13.85
N ALA A 280 5.16 -10.56 -13.86
CA ALA A 280 5.49 -11.82 -13.19
C ALA A 280 5.62 -11.66 -11.67
N LEU A 281 5.20 -12.67 -10.92
CA LEU A 281 5.44 -12.75 -9.49
C LEU A 281 6.93 -12.98 -9.22
N SER A 282 7.59 -11.99 -8.60
CA SER A 282 9.03 -12.05 -8.30
C SER A 282 9.33 -13.04 -7.17
N ASP A 283 10.59 -13.46 -7.07
CA ASP A 283 11.04 -14.33 -5.96
C ASP A 283 10.98 -13.60 -4.60
N ASP A 284 11.18 -12.29 -4.60
CA ASP A 284 10.96 -11.46 -3.41
C ASP A 284 9.52 -11.55 -2.92
N MET A 285 8.54 -11.45 -3.84
CA MET A 285 7.12 -11.58 -3.51
C MET A 285 6.77 -12.99 -3.04
N LYS A 286 7.32 -14.04 -3.65
CA LYS A 286 7.12 -15.43 -3.21
C LYS A 286 7.67 -15.65 -1.79
N THR A 287 8.83 -15.06 -1.50
CA THR A 287 9.44 -15.11 -0.17
C THR A 287 8.61 -14.35 0.85
N LEU A 288 8.13 -13.14 0.49
CA LEU A 288 7.27 -12.32 1.32
C LEU A 288 5.97 -13.05 1.71
N PHE A 289 5.33 -13.74 0.77
CA PHE A 289 4.09 -14.48 1.04
C PHE A 289 4.29 -15.66 2.00
N LYS A 290 5.51 -16.22 2.06
CA LYS A 290 5.86 -17.28 3.03
C LYS A 290 6.28 -16.73 4.39
N THR A 291 6.92 -15.55 4.39
CA THR A 291 7.52 -14.95 5.58
C THR A 291 7.17 -13.46 5.63
N PRO A 292 5.90 -13.13 6.00
CA PRO A 292 5.46 -11.74 6.13
C PRO A 292 6.34 -10.95 7.08
N ASN A 293 6.65 -9.70 6.71
CA ASN A 293 7.44 -8.80 7.55
C ASN A 293 7.21 -7.34 7.14
N ASP A 294 7.58 -6.41 8.02
CA ASP A 294 7.46 -4.96 7.83
C ASP A 294 8.83 -4.26 7.70
N LYS A 295 9.85 -4.97 7.23
CA LYS A 295 11.20 -4.42 7.09
C LYS A 295 11.23 -3.30 6.07
N ALA A 296 11.73 -2.14 6.50
CA ALA A 296 12.08 -1.08 5.56
C ALA A 296 13.20 -1.55 4.62
N LEU A 297 13.03 -1.29 3.34
CA LEU A 297 14.09 -1.41 2.35
C LEU A 297 14.60 0.01 2.05
N ASN A 298 15.91 0.20 2.12
CA ASN A 298 16.57 1.48 1.85
C ASN A 298 17.05 1.56 0.39
#